data_181b8411d0511b9afceef5faff167233
#
_entry.id   181b8411d0511b9afceef5faff167233
#
_cell.length_a   1.000
_cell.length_b   1.000
_cell.length_c   1.000
_cell.angle_alpha   90.00
_cell.angle_beta   90.00
_cell.angle_gamma   90.00
#
_symmetry.space_group_name_H-M   'P 1'
#
loop_
_entity.id
_entity.type
_entity.pdbx_description
1 polymer ?
#
loop_
_entity_poly.entity_id
_entity_poly.type
_entity_poly.pdbx_seq_one_letter_code
_entity_poly.pdbx_strand_id
1 'polypeptide(L)'
;MTDMEATDIPDSAGASSADIVVRTAEGNDLDAVLSIGHRTWPLIHEPIAGLDYVAMGLAKWWTTDVVAASIRQGRTLVAELQGTVVGMAAFGTQDDGFVLWKLYVLPEHHGRGVGSALMDAVVDRARETGHTRITVAYPDGNAYAERFHRAHGFIETHREPSGSGLPDTVWMVRELGHEDGFDETVTSDDTPEGEHR
;
A
#
# COMPACT_ATOMS: atom_id res chain seq x y z
N MET A 1 35.01 30.21 38.00
CA MET A 1 35.36 28.87 37.58
C MET A 1 34.20 27.99 37.98
N THR A 2 33.22 27.88 37.12
CA THR A 2 31.99 27.11 37.37
C THR A 2 31.72 26.35 36.06
N ASP A 3 31.94 25.05 36.11
CA ASP A 3 31.73 24.12 35.03
C ASP A 3 30.24 24.07 34.70
N MET A 4 29.93 24.31 33.44
CA MET A 4 28.59 24.18 32.88
C MET A 4 28.52 22.79 32.27
N GLU A 5 27.87 21.86 32.98
CA GLU A 5 27.58 20.53 32.52
C GLU A 5 26.74 20.59 31.23
N ALA A 6 27.26 19.96 30.21
CA ALA A 6 26.54 19.73 28.95
C ALA A 6 25.37 18.76 29.22
N THR A 7 24.17 19.27 29.09
CA THR A 7 22.94 18.47 29.15
C THR A 7 22.89 17.58 27.91
N ASP A 8 23.04 16.31 28.14
CA ASP A 8 22.89 15.21 27.16
C ASP A 8 21.46 15.24 26.64
N ILE A 9 21.29 15.62 25.39
CA ILE A 9 19.99 15.53 24.69
C ILE A 9 19.85 14.05 24.27
N PRO A 10 18.84 13.31 24.74
CA PRO A 10 18.66 11.94 24.29
C PRO A 10 18.41 11.95 22.79
N ASP A 11 19.28 11.25 22.08
CA ASP A 11 19.15 10.90 20.67
C ASP A 11 17.75 10.28 20.46
N SER A 12 16.93 10.93 19.63
CA SER A 12 15.64 10.40 19.25
C SER A 12 15.88 9.16 18.39
N ALA A 13 15.92 8.01 19.06
CA ALA A 13 16.01 6.71 18.40
C ALA A 13 14.89 6.61 17.37
N GLY A 14 15.22 6.78 16.10
CA GLY A 14 14.33 6.48 14.98
C GLY A 14 13.86 5.03 15.14
N ALA A 15 12.55 4.80 15.16
CA ALA A 15 12.00 3.46 15.20
C ALA A 15 12.64 2.64 14.08
N SER A 16 13.27 1.54 14.44
CA SER A 16 13.87 0.62 13.48
C SER A 16 12.75 -0.01 12.64
N SER A 17 12.99 -0.28 11.36
CA SER A 17 12.08 -1.06 10.50
C SER A 17 11.69 -2.41 11.12
N ALA A 18 12.46 -2.90 12.09
CA ALA A 18 12.19 -4.15 12.84
C ALA A 18 10.97 -4.08 13.77
N ASP A 19 10.42 -2.89 14.04
CA ASP A 19 9.28 -2.72 14.96
C ASP A 19 7.92 -2.66 14.25
N ILE A 20 7.90 -2.70 12.91
CA ILE A 20 6.66 -2.65 12.10
C ILE A 20 6.18 -4.07 11.84
N VAL A 21 4.97 -4.38 12.28
CA VAL A 21 4.28 -5.64 12.00
C VAL A 21 3.11 -5.37 11.08
N VAL A 22 3.09 -6.01 9.90
CA VAL A 22 1.94 -5.98 9.00
C VAL A 22 1.23 -7.33 9.06
N ARG A 23 -0.09 -7.27 9.25
CA ARG A 23 -0.95 -8.46 9.31
C ARG A 23 -2.32 -8.22 8.70
N THR A 24 -3.05 -9.29 8.44
CA THR A 24 -4.47 -9.18 8.07
C THR A 24 -5.25 -8.60 9.25
N ALA A 25 -6.14 -7.65 8.95
CA ALA A 25 -7.00 -7.03 9.95
C ALA A 25 -8.04 -8.02 10.48
N GLU A 26 -8.33 -7.93 11.77
CA GLU A 26 -9.35 -8.70 12.47
C GLU A 26 -10.50 -7.78 12.92
N GLY A 27 -11.59 -8.37 13.43
CA GLY A 27 -12.77 -7.60 13.83
C GLY A 27 -12.53 -6.53 14.90
N ASN A 28 -11.55 -6.74 15.78
CA ASN A 28 -11.12 -5.80 16.81
C ASN A 28 -10.30 -4.61 16.26
N ASP A 29 -9.85 -4.66 15.00
CA ASP A 29 -9.17 -3.54 14.37
C ASP A 29 -10.12 -2.51 13.73
N LEU A 30 -11.43 -2.79 13.70
CA LEU A 30 -12.42 -1.98 13.02
C LEU A 30 -12.34 -0.50 13.41
N ASP A 31 -12.31 -0.21 14.70
CA ASP A 31 -12.26 1.16 15.20
C ASP A 31 -10.96 1.88 14.82
N ALA A 32 -9.83 1.16 14.86
CA ALA A 32 -8.53 1.71 14.45
C ALA A 32 -8.51 2.02 12.95
N VAL A 33 -9.02 1.12 12.11
CA VAL A 33 -9.11 1.31 10.65
C VAL A 33 -10.04 2.49 10.32
N LEU A 34 -11.20 2.60 10.96
CA LEU A 34 -12.11 3.73 10.80
C LEU A 34 -11.46 5.04 11.24
N SER A 35 -10.76 5.04 12.37
CA SER A 35 -10.04 6.21 12.88
C SER A 35 -8.96 6.69 11.90
N ILE A 36 -8.19 5.76 11.31
CA ILE A 36 -7.20 6.10 10.28
C ILE A 36 -7.89 6.79 9.10
N GLY A 37 -8.96 6.21 8.57
CA GLY A 37 -9.70 6.78 7.46
C GLY A 37 -10.26 8.17 7.75
N HIS A 38 -10.95 8.33 8.87
CA HIS A 38 -11.56 9.60 9.25
C HIS A 38 -10.53 10.72 9.53
N ARG A 39 -9.32 10.36 9.94
CA ARG A 39 -8.24 11.31 10.17
C ARG A 39 -7.46 11.67 8.91
N THR A 40 -7.23 10.70 8.02
CA THR A 40 -6.37 10.89 6.85
C THR A 40 -7.13 11.35 5.62
N TRP A 41 -8.35 10.86 5.41
CA TRP A 41 -9.15 11.16 4.22
C TRP A 41 -9.40 12.66 4.02
N PRO A 42 -9.86 13.44 5.02
CA PRO A 42 -10.03 14.87 4.87
C PRO A 42 -8.73 15.60 4.56
N LEU A 43 -7.65 15.28 5.28
CA LEU A 43 -6.35 15.94 5.12
C LEU A 43 -5.78 15.83 3.69
N ILE A 44 -6.06 14.69 3.03
CA ILE A 44 -5.54 14.40 1.69
C ILE A 44 -6.47 15.00 0.63
N HIS A 45 -7.78 14.85 0.78
CA HIS A 45 -8.72 15.09 -0.31
C HIS A 45 -9.37 16.49 -0.29
N GLU A 46 -9.46 17.14 0.88
CA GLU A 46 -10.02 18.49 0.95
C GLU A 46 -9.26 19.50 0.08
N PRO A 47 -7.92 19.58 0.11
CA PRO A 47 -7.17 20.51 -0.73
C PRO A 47 -7.27 20.24 -2.23
N ILE A 48 -7.64 19.00 -2.62
CA ILE A 48 -7.65 18.55 -4.02
C ILE A 48 -9.05 18.62 -4.61
N ALA A 49 -10.07 18.21 -3.87
CA ALA A 49 -11.42 17.98 -4.38
C ALA A 49 -12.53 18.67 -3.55
N GLY A 50 -12.16 19.35 -2.47
CA GLY A 50 -13.09 20.11 -1.61
C GLY A 50 -13.88 19.27 -0.61
N LEU A 51 -14.63 19.97 0.27
CA LEU A 51 -15.35 19.36 1.39
C LEU A 51 -16.48 18.41 0.95
N ASP A 52 -17.17 18.70 -0.15
CA ASP A 52 -18.27 17.86 -0.63
C ASP A 52 -17.76 16.48 -1.06
N TYR A 53 -16.60 16.42 -1.71
CA TYR A 53 -15.95 15.17 -2.04
C TYR A 53 -15.50 14.39 -0.79
N VAL A 54 -14.96 15.12 0.19
CA VAL A 54 -14.58 14.52 1.49
C VAL A 54 -15.80 13.90 2.16
N ALA A 55 -16.89 14.64 2.28
CA ALA A 55 -18.13 14.17 2.90
C ALA A 55 -18.71 12.95 2.17
N MET A 56 -18.76 13.00 0.84
CA MET A 56 -19.22 11.89 0.01
C MET A 56 -18.35 10.64 0.23
N GLY A 57 -17.02 10.78 0.22
CA GLY A 57 -16.09 9.66 0.41
C GLY A 57 -16.21 9.03 1.80
N LEU A 58 -16.34 9.84 2.86
CA LEU A 58 -16.56 9.33 4.21
C LEU A 58 -17.89 8.56 4.30
N ALA A 59 -18.96 9.10 3.73
CA ALA A 59 -20.28 8.46 3.74
C ALA A 59 -20.36 7.19 2.89
N LYS A 60 -19.52 7.06 1.87
CA LYS A 60 -19.58 5.93 0.92
C LYS A 60 -18.55 4.83 1.24
N TRP A 61 -17.32 5.20 1.61
CA TRP A 61 -16.21 4.26 1.67
C TRP A 61 -15.62 4.05 3.08
N TRP A 62 -16.04 4.86 4.05
CA TRP A 62 -15.56 4.82 5.43
C TRP A 62 -16.67 4.58 6.46
N THR A 63 -17.76 3.94 6.02
CA THR A 63 -18.79 3.50 6.95
C THR A 63 -18.36 2.23 7.68
N THR A 64 -18.90 2.02 8.88
CA THR A 64 -18.68 0.80 9.68
C THR A 64 -18.96 -0.47 8.88
N ASP A 65 -20.07 -0.50 8.13
CA ASP A 65 -20.46 -1.68 7.36
C ASP A 65 -19.47 -2.01 6.23
N VAL A 66 -19.01 -0.99 5.48
CA VAL A 66 -18.05 -1.17 4.38
C VAL A 66 -16.71 -1.65 4.91
N VAL A 67 -16.20 -1.03 5.96
CA VAL A 67 -14.90 -1.40 6.56
C VAL A 67 -14.98 -2.79 7.20
N ALA A 68 -16.03 -3.07 7.98
CA ALA A 68 -16.21 -4.39 8.57
C ALA A 68 -16.37 -5.50 7.53
N ALA A 69 -17.05 -5.23 6.39
CA ALA A 69 -17.15 -6.18 5.30
C ALA A 69 -15.79 -6.49 4.66
N SER A 70 -14.95 -5.46 4.43
CA SER A 70 -13.59 -5.61 3.91
C SER A 70 -12.70 -6.44 4.85
N ILE A 71 -12.78 -6.19 6.17
CA ILE A 71 -12.05 -6.96 7.19
C ILE A 71 -12.51 -8.42 7.18
N ARG A 72 -13.82 -8.69 7.25
CA ARG A 72 -14.35 -10.07 7.22
C ARG A 72 -13.96 -10.86 5.97
N GLN A 73 -13.74 -10.18 4.86
CA GLN A 73 -13.32 -10.79 3.59
C GLN A 73 -11.79 -10.99 3.50
N GLY A 74 -11.03 -10.65 4.55
CA GLY A 74 -9.57 -10.72 4.53
C GLY A 74 -8.91 -9.74 3.53
N ARG A 75 -9.60 -8.67 3.17
CA ARG A 75 -9.17 -7.68 2.16
C ARG A 75 -8.59 -6.40 2.77
N THR A 76 -8.30 -6.43 4.06
CA THR A 76 -7.70 -5.30 4.79
C THR A 76 -6.46 -5.78 5.54
N LEU A 77 -5.35 -5.08 5.36
CA LEU A 77 -4.14 -5.22 6.17
C LEU A 77 -4.04 -4.05 7.13
N VAL A 78 -3.44 -4.28 8.28
CA VAL A 78 -3.06 -3.24 9.23
C VAL A 78 -1.56 -3.31 9.49
N ALA A 79 -0.96 -2.13 9.71
CA ALA A 79 0.42 -2.01 10.16
C ALA A 79 0.42 -1.54 11.61
N GLU A 80 1.07 -2.31 12.46
CA GLU A 80 1.31 -1.99 13.86
C GLU A 80 2.72 -1.47 14.06
N LEU A 81 2.84 -0.46 14.91
CA LEU A 81 4.10 0.02 15.44
C LEU A 81 4.00 -0.03 16.96
N GLN A 82 4.84 -0.84 17.60
CA GLN A 82 4.81 -1.04 19.05
C GLN A 82 3.42 -1.46 19.58
N GLY A 83 2.74 -2.34 18.85
CA GLY A 83 1.42 -2.87 19.21
C GLY A 83 0.24 -1.91 18.97
N THR A 84 0.49 -0.75 18.35
CA THR A 84 -0.57 0.20 17.97
C THR A 84 -0.76 0.21 16.46
N VAL A 85 -2.00 0.06 15.98
CA VAL A 85 -2.34 0.15 14.56
C VAL A 85 -2.19 1.61 14.09
N VAL A 86 -1.26 1.85 13.16
CA VAL A 86 -0.89 3.19 12.69
C VAL A 86 -1.07 3.37 11.18
N GLY A 87 -1.37 2.30 10.46
CA GLY A 87 -1.60 2.32 9.03
C GLY A 87 -2.48 1.17 8.58
N MET A 88 -3.05 1.30 7.39
CA MET A 88 -3.88 0.27 6.79
C MET A 88 -3.76 0.25 5.26
N ALA A 89 -4.03 -0.91 4.66
CA ALA A 89 -4.26 -1.05 3.24
C ALA A 89 -5.52 -1.89 2.99
N ALA A 90 -6.30 -1.53 1.97
CA ALA A 90 -7.44 -2.34 1.53
C ALA A 90 -7.35 -2.59 0.03
N PHE A 91 -7.60 -3.82 -0.36
CA PHE A 91 -7.49 -4.31 -1.73
C PHE A 91 -8.68 -5.18 -2.13
N GLY A 92 -8.78 -5.47 -3.40
CA GLY A 92 -9.80 -6.34 -3.94
C GLY A 92 -9.51 -6.68 -5.39
N THR A 93 -10.51 -7.23 -6.07
CA THR A 93 -10.42 -7.54 -7.49
C THR A 93 -11.44 -6.71 -8.27
N GLN A 94 -11.03 -6.25 -9.45
CA GLN A 94 -11.89 -5.64 -10.45
C GLN A 94 -11.50 -6.19 -11.83
N ASP A 95 -12.46 -6.70 -12.59
CA ASP A 95 -12.23 -7.28 -13.93
C ASP A 95 -11.08 -8.29 -13.93
N ASP A 96 -11.06 -9.19 -12.93
CA ASP A 96 -10.00 -10.19 -12.67
C ASP A 96 -8.61 -9.61 -12.35
N GLY A 97 -8.49 -8.29 -12.17
CA GLY A 97 -7.26 -7.62 -11.77
C GLY A 97 -7.21 -7.32 -10.27
N PHE A 98 -6.00 -7.37 -9.69
CA PHE A 98 -5.78 -6.96 -8.30
C PHE A 98 -5.71 -5.44 -8.19
N VAL A 99 -6.53 -4.86 -7.33
CA VAL A 99 -6.60 -3.41 -7.12
C VAL A 99 -6.33 -3.06 -5.67
N LEU A 100 -5.38 -2.17 -5.43
CA LEU A 100 -5.15 -1.53 -4.15
C LEU A 100 -6.06 -0.29 -4.06
N TRP A 101 -7.14 -0.39 -3.28
CA TRP A 101 -8.13 0.68 -3.12
C TRP A 101 -7.72 1.75 -2.12
N LYS A 102 -6.98 1.35 -1.08
CA LYS A 102 -6.62 2.22 0.03
C LYS A 102 -5.25 1.86 0.57
N LEU A 103 -4.43 2.86 0.85
CA LEU A 103 -3.22 2.74 1.66
C LEU A 103 -3.06 4.06 2.41
N TYR A 104 -3.24 4.01 3.71
CA TYR A 104 -3.20 5.17 4.58
C TYR A 104 -2.35 4.90 5.81
N VAL A 105 -1.55 5.88 6.17
CA VAL A 105 -0.73 5.90 7.39
C VAL A 105 -1.04 7.18 8.14
N LEU A 106 -1.17 7.12 9.45
CA LEU A 106 -1.36 8.30 10.28
C LEU A 106 -0.19 9.28 10.09
N PRO A 107 -0.45 10.61 9.97
CA PRO A 107 0.58 11.60 9.65
C PRO A 107 1.80 11.57 10.58
N GLU A 108 1.60 11.37 11.88
CA GLU A 108 2.63 11.28 12.90
C GLU A 108 3.56 10.08 12.75
N HIS A 109 3.23 9.14 11.87
CA HIS A 109 4.01 7.94 11.55
C HIS A 109 4.57 7.92 10.12
N HIS A 110 4.42 9.02 9.38
CA HIS A 110 5.04 9.17 8.06
C HIS A 110 6.58 9.15 8.17
N GLY A 111 7.26 8.71 7.09
CA GLY A 111 8.72 8.66 7.04
C GLY A 111 9.36 7.55 7.86
N ARG A 112 8.58 6.67 8.49
CA ARG A 112 9.07 5.55 9.32
C ARG A 112 9.04 4.20 8.60
N GLY A 113 8.77 4.17 7.29
CA GLY A 113 8.70 2.91 6.51
C GLY A 113 7.35 2.18 6.57
N VAL A 114 6.36 2.64 7.34
CA VAL A 114 5.05 1.97 7.50
C VAL A 114 4.33 1.78 6.17
N GLY A 115 4.31 2.81 5.32
CA GLY A 115 3.68 2.74 4.00
C GLY A 115 4.35 1.73 3.09
N SER A 116 5.70 1.64 3.11
CA SER A 116 6.46 0.65 2.33
C SER A 116 6.19 -0.76 2.82
N ALA A 117 6.18 -0.99 4.14
CA ALA A 117 5.85 -2.30 4.70
C ALA A 117 4.43 -2.77 4.33
N LEU A 118 3.44 -1.85 4.33
CA LEU A 118 2.09 -2.14 3.83
C LEU A 118 2.09 -2.47 2.33
N MET A 119 2.84 -1.72 1.52
CA MET A 119 2.93 -1.97 0.08
C MET A 119 3.56 -3.32 -0.23
N ASP A 120 4.63 -3.69 0.49
CA ASP A 120 5.30 -4.98 0.34
C ASP A 120 4.33 -6.13 0.66
N ALA A 121 3.60 -6.02 1.77
CA ALA A 121 2.58 -7.02 2.14
C ALA A 121 1.41 -7.10 1.12
N VAL A 122 1.03 -5.99 0.49
CA VAL A 122 0.05 -5.98 -0.60
C VAL A 122 0.59 -6.70 -1.84
N VAL A 123 1.85 -6.48 -2.17
CA VAL A 123 2.53 -7.18 -3.28
C VAL A 123 2.56 -8.69 -3.05
N ASP A 124 2.95 -9.11 -1.84
CA ASP A 124 2.97 -10.52 -1.46
C ASP A 124 1.56 -11.12 -1.55
N ARG A 125 0.54 -10.43 -1.07
CA ARG A 125 -0.85 -10.88 -1.17
C ARG A 125 -1.33 -11.01 -2.63
N ALA A 126 -0.95 -10.09 -3.51
CA ALA A 126 -1.27 -10.19 -4.93
C ALA A 126 -0.63 -11.42 -5.57
N ARG A 127 0.65 -11.70 -5.26
CA ARG A 127 1.37 -12.91 -5.73
C ARG A 127 0.74 -14.19 -5.19
N GLU A 128 0.47 -14.26 -3.88
CA GLU A 128 -0.17 -15.41 -3.23
C GLU A 128 -1.52 -15.77 -3.87
N THR A 129 -2.23 -14.77 -4.39
CA THR A 129 -3.52 -14.95 -5.07
C THR A 129 -3.40 -15.10 -6.59
N GLY A 130 -2.17 -15.26 -7.11
CA GLY A 130 -1.91 -15.56 -8.52
C GLY A 130 -1.97 -14.35 -9.46
N HIS A 131 -1.95 -13.12 -8.92
CA HIS A 131 -1.97 -11.93 -9.76
C HIS A 131 -0.55 -11.50 -10.15
N THR A 132 -0.41 -11.11 -11.40
CA THR A 132 0.88 -10.66 -11.97
C THR A 132 1.03 -9.16 -12.02
N ARG A 133 -0.01 -8.41 -11.62
CA ARG A 133 0.01 -6.95 -11.60
C ARG A 133 -0.92 -6.39 -10.52
N ILE A 134 -0.59 -5.21 -10.05
CA ILE A 134 -1.41 -4.41 -9.12
C ILE A 134 -1.78 -3.11 -9.80
N THR A 135 -3.04 -2.73 -9.71
CA THR A 135 -3.55 -1.44 -10.15
C THR A 135 -3.85 -0.55 -8.95
N VAL A 136 -3.56 0.74 -9.06
CA VAL A 136 -3.97 1.77 -8.10
C VAL A 136 -4.59 2.95 -8.82
N ALA A 137 -5.47 3.69 -8.13
CA ALA A 137 -6.04 4.92 -8.63
C ALA A 137 -6.05 6.00 -7.54
N TYR A 138 -5.82 7.26 -7.95
CA TYR A 138 -5.90 8.42 -7.06
C TYR A 138 -6.33 9.66 -7.85
N PRO A 139 -6.92 10.69 -7.19
CA PRO A 139 -7.29 11.93 -7.85
C PRO A 139 -6.04 12.72 -8.26
N ASP A 140 -6.05 13.28 -9.46
CA ASP A 140 -5.00 14.17 -9.95
C ASP A 140 -4.78 15.33 -8.97
N GLY A 141 -3.54 15.76 -8.81
CA GLY A 141 -3.14 16.72 -7.77
C GLY A 141 -2.69 16.07 -6.45
N ASN A 142 -2.85 14.76 -6.26
CA ASN A 142 -2.30 14.05 -5.10
C ASN A 142 -0.81 13.72 -5.31
N ALA A 143 0.05 14.74 -5.23
CA ALA A 143 1.49 14.61 -5.44
C ALA A 143 2.18 13.64 -4.44
N TYR A 144 1.58 13.43 -3.26
CA TYR A 144 2.09 12.47 -2.30
C TYR A 144 1.87 11.03 -2.78
N ALA A 145 0.67 10.70 -3.21
CA ALA A 145 0.35 9.38 -3.77
C ALA A 145 1.18 9.10 -5.03
N GLU A 146 1.31 10.08 -5.93
CA GLU A 146 2.11 9.95 -7.14
C GLU A 146 3.56 9.56 -6.82
N ARG A 147 4.24 10.33 -5.95
CA ARG A 147 5.62 10.04 -5.56
C ARG A 147 5.76 8.68 -4.89
N PHE A 148 4.83 8.34 -3.99
CA PHE A 148 4.83 7.08 -3.28
C PHE A 148 4.69 5.90 -4.24
N HIS A 149 3.71 5.92 -5.12
CA HIS A 149 3.49 4.82 -6.07
C HIS A 149 4.63 4.70 -7.08
N ARG A 150 5.14 5.81 -7.63
CA ARG A 150 6.32 5.77 -8.52
C ARG A 150 7.54 5.17 -7.83
N ALA A 151 7.80 5.52 -6.57
CA ALA A 151 8.90 4.94 -5.78
C ALA A 151 8.75 3.43 -5.56
N HIS A 152 7.51 2.90 -5.61
CA HIS A 152 7.22 1.46 -5.50
C HIS A 152 7.00 0.79 -6.88
N GLY A 153 7.50 1.39 -7.97
CA GLY A 153 7.52 0.76 -9.29
C GLY A 153 6.21 0.80 -10.07
N PHE A 154 5.26 1.65 -9.66
CA PHE A 154 4.07 1.88 -10.45
C PHE A 154 4.33 2.88 -11.57
N ILE A 155 3.73 2.64 -12.73
CA ILE A 155 3.73 3.52 -13.89
C ILE A 155 2.31 3.97 -14.23
N GLU A 156 2.15 5.23 -14.62
CA GLU A 156 0.86 5.77 -15.06
C GLU A 156 0.45 5.12 -16.38
N THR A 157 -0.79 4.67 -16.48
CA THR A 157 -1.35 4.04 -17.69
C THR A 157 -2.33 4.95 -18.41
N HIS A 158 -3.25 5.57 -17.69
CA HIS A 158 -4.24 6.48 -18.25
C HIS A 158 -4.86 7.36 -17.18
N ARG A 159 -5.64 8.35 -17.63
CA ARG A 159 -6.45 9.23 -16.78
C ARG A 159 -7.89 9.14 -17.21
N GLU A 160 -8.77 9.08 -16.23
CA GLU A 160 -10.22 9.12 -16.44
C GLU A 160 -10.79 10.46 -15.99
N PRO A 161 -11.50 11.19 -16.87
CA PRO A 161 -12.21 12.39 -16.47
C PRO A 161 -13.30 12.06 -15.44
N SER A 162 -13.23 12.68 -14.26
CA SER A 162 -14.24 12.45 -13.20
C SER A 162 -15.51 13.27 -13.41
N GLY A 163 -15.49 14.27 -14.29
CA GLY A 163 -16.60 15.17 -14.54
C GLY A 163 -16.94 16.09 -13.35
N SER A 164 -17.96 16.92 -13.49
CA SER A 164 -18.54 17.74 -12.41
C SER A 164 -17.54 18.62 -11.63
N GLY A 165 -16.41 19.02 -12.25
CA GLY A 165 -15.39 19.85 -11.59
C GLY A 165 -14.51 19.10 -10.58
N LEU A 166 -14.61 17.79 -10.50
CA LEU A 166 -13.70 16.97 -9.72
C LEU A 166 -12.40 16.70 -10.49
N PRO A 167 -11.27 16.52 -9.81
CA PRO A 167 -10.02 16.14 -10.45
C PRO A 167 -10.15 14.79 -11.16
N ASP A 168 -9.44 14.65 -12.28
CA ASP A 168 -9.38 13.39 -13.01
C ASP A 168 -8.81 12.28 -12.12
N THR A 169 -9.18 11.04 -12.41
CA THR A 169 -8.60 9.87 -11.75
C THR A 169 -7.36 9.43 -12.53
N VAL A 170 -6.22 9.39 -11.85
CA VAL A 170 -4.96 8.85 -12.39
C VAL A 170 -4.87 7.38 -12.06
N TRP A 171 -4.70 6.55 -13.09
CA TRP A 171 -4.52 5.10 -12.97
C TRP A 171 -3.07 4.70 -13.16
N MET A 172 -2.55 3.88 -12.27
CA MET A 172 -1.19 3.35 -12.35
C MET A 172 -1.18 1.84 -12.18
N VAL A 173 -0.20 1.19 -12.77
CA VAL A 173 0.01 -0.26 -12.71
C VAL A 173 1.45 -0.57 -12.30
N ARG A 174 1.62 -1.58 -11.47
CA ARG A 174 2.90 -2.23 -11.19
C ARG A 174 2.82 -3.68 -11.65
N GLU A 175 3.70 -4.08 -12.56
CA GLU A 175 3.92 -5.49 -12.93
C GLU A 175 4.73 -6.17 -11.83
N LEU A 176 4.34 -7.38 -11.47
CA LEU A 176 4.93 -8.13 -10.35
C LEU A 176 5.90 -9.19 -10.85
N GLY A 177 6.44 -9.18 -12.01
CA GLY A 177 7.35 -10.22 -12.52
C GLY A 177 6.97 -11.64 -12.11
N HIS A 178 7.13 -12.60 -12.97
CA HIS A 178 7.16 -13.99 -12.52
C HIS A 178 8.48 -14.16 -11.75
N GLU A 179 8.45 -14.69 -10.52
CA GLU A 179 9.63 -15.35 -9.99
C GLU A 179 9.77 -16.62 -10.83
N ASP A 180 10.61 -16.56 -11.87
CA ASP A 180 11.04 -17.72 -12.62
C ASP A 180 11.84 -18.62 -11.68
N GLY A 181 11.12 -19.38 -10.89
CA GLY A 181 11.64 -20.53 -10.18
C GLY A 181 11.63 -21.70 -11.15
N PHE A 182 12.72 -21.93 -11.76
CA PHE A 182 13.33 -23.16 -12.22
C PHE A 182 14.00 -22.97 -13.59
N ASP A 183 15.28 -22.68 -13.52
CA ASP A 183 16.21 -22.97 -14.62
C ASP A 183 16.21 -24.50 -14.83
N GLU A 184 15.39 -24.99 -15.77
CA GLU A 184 15.58 -26.30 -16.34
C GLU A 184 16.89 -26.25 -17.13
N THR A 185 17.99 -26.60 -16.47
CA THR A 185 19.23 -26.98 -17.14
C THR A 185 18.91 -28.08 -18.15
N VAL A 186 18.82 -27.67 -19.41
CA VAL A 186 18.85 -28.58 -20.55
C VAL A 186 20.19 -29.34 -20.49
N THR A 187 20.14 -30.54 -19.95
CA THR A 187 21.20 -31.51 -20.16
C THR A 187 21.17 -31.90 -21.64
N SER A 188 22.03 -31.25 -22.42
CA SER A 188 22.39 -31.74 -23.73
C SER A 188 23.08 -33.08 -23.57
N ASP A 189 22.36 -34.13 -23.92
CA ASP A 189 22.88 -35.48 -24.10
C ASP A 189 23.68 -35.49 -25.40
N ASP A 190 24.99 -35.33 -25.27
CA ASP A 190 25.96 -35.45 -26.34
C ASP A 190 26.34 -36.95 -26.46
N THR A 191 25.62 -37.66 -27.33
CA THR A 191 25.96 -39.03 -27.70
C THR A 191 26.85 -38.99 -28.95
N PRO A 192 28.14 -39.38 -28.88
CA PRO A 192 28.97 -39.52 -30.08
C PRO A 192 28.65 -40.82 -30.80
N GLU A 193 28.07 -40.70 -31.99
CA GLU A 193 28.03 -41.85 -32.95
C GLU A 193 29.42 -42.21 -33.38
N GLY A 194 29.83 -43.43 -32.88
CA GLY A 194 31.03 -44.09 -33.35
C GLY A 194 30.84 -44.68 -34.73
N GLU A 195 31.83 -44.44 -35.59
CA GLU A 195 32.07 -45.11 -36.82
C GLU A 195 31.99 -46.63 -36.72
N HIS A 196 31.37 -47.30 -37.67
CA HIS A 196 31.95 -48.49 -38.31
C HIS A 196 31.29 -48.86 -39.64
N ARG A 197 32.13 -48.80 -40.71
CA ARG A 197 32.17 -49.57 -41.96
C ARG A 197 31.02 -49.51 -42.94
#